data_e8e04fc139551b3bb419e230853d56db
#
_entry.id   e8e04fc139551b3bb419e230853d56db
#
_cell.length_a   1.000
_cell.length_b   1.000
_cell.length_c   1.000
_cell.angle_alpha   90.00
_cell.angle_beta   90.00
_cell.angle_gamma   90.00
#
_symmetry.space_group_name_H-M   'P 1'
#
loop_
_entity.id
_entity.type
_entity.pdbx_description
1 polymer ?
#
loop_
_entity_poly.entity_id
_entity_poly.type
_entity_poly.pdbx_seq_one_letter_code
_entity_poly.pdbx_strand_id
1 'polypeptide(L)'
;MAEQRPPRSPGARDYFDRAAANIPEFTVLNYGFSSEPENTLISNTEPEFYCLRLYEHALGGTALNGRHVLEVSCGRGGGANFVQRTYAPQRLVGIDLSPENIRLARSRAALPGVEFLIGNAERLEFADQSFDTVINIGASHLYDDRTRFFAEAKRVLRPGGTFCYTDGCWADDDCTEDLLDAGFELLDRTEITANVLRALRRDSARRAALFDGLPDSKLREEYKHWAGVIGYRAFARFEAGQTRYFSHKLRRPAADTAARR
;
A
#
# COMPACT_ATOMS: atom_id res chain seq x y z
N MET A 1 25.99 -2.43 17.42
CA MET A 1 25.04 -3.53 17.71
C MET A 1 24.01 -3.50 16.60
N ALA A 2 23.89 -4.57 15.80
CA ALA A 2 22.86 -4.66 14.79
C ALA A 2 21.49 -4.65 15.49
N GLU A 3 20.66 -3.67 15.15
CA GLU A 3 19.29 -3.60 15.66
C GLU A 3 18.55 -4.85 15.15
N GLN A 4 18.13 -5.73 16.06
CA GLN A 4 17.40 -6.93 15.69
C GLN A 4 16.13 -6.51 14.92
N ARG A 5 15.88 -7.15 13.77
CA ARG A 5 14.62 -6.99 13.04
C ARG A 5 13.48 -7.23 14.02
N PRO A 6 12.55 -6.26 14.21
CA PRO A 6 11.38 -6.55 15.01
C PRO A 6 10.64 -7.73 14.37
N PRO A 7 10.07 -8.64 15.18
CA PRO A 7 9.22 -9.70 14.63
C PRO A 7 8.14 -9.06 13.78
N ARG A 8 7.86 -9.63 12.60
CA ARG A 8 6.70 -9.29 11.77
C ARG A 8 5.51 -9.34 12.70
N SER A 9 4.75 -8.25 12.81
CA SER A 9 4.06 -7.86 14.03
C SER A 9 2.90 -8.79 14.41
N PRO A 10 3.03 -9.66 15.44
CA PRO A 10 1.87 -10.17 16.15
C PRO A 10 1.16 -8.94 16.75
N GLY A 11 -0.08 -8.65 16.32
CA GLY A 11 -0.83 -7.49 16.79
C GLY A 11 -0.98 -6.34 15.80
N ALA A 12 -0.54 -6.48 14.55
CA ALA A 12 -0.77 -5.46 13.51
C ALA A 12 -2.26 -5.10 13.39
N ARG A 13 -3.16 -6.09 13.44
CA ARG A 13 -4.60 -5.87 13.43
C ARG A 13 -5.04 -4.96 14.59
N ASP A 14 -4.69 -5.33 15.83
CA ASP A 14 -5.09 -4.56 17.02
C ASP A 14 -4.51 -3.14 17.02
N TYR A 15 -3.29 -2.99 16.48
CA TYR A 15 -2.68 -1.68 16.27
C TYR A 15 -3.51 -0.82 15.32
N PHE A 16 -3.88 -1.35 14.15
CA PHE A 16 -4.65 -0.61 13.16
C PHE A 16 -6.10 -0.36 13.58
N ASP A 17 -6.72 -1.27 14.34
CA ASP A 17 -8.04 -1.05 14.94
C ASP A 17 -8.01 0.14 15.92
N ARG A 18 -7.00 0.20 16.80
CA ARG A 18 -6.80 1.35 17.69
C ARG A 18 -6.49 2.64 16.94
N ALA A 19 -5.64 2.57 15.92
CA ALA A 19 -5.31 3.73 15.11
C ALA A 19 -6.53 4.25 14.35
N ALA A 20 -7.40 3.37 13.84
CA ALA A 20 -8.64 3.75 13.17
C ALA A 20 -9.60 4.49 14.11
N ALA A 21 -9.69 4.05 15.36
CA ALA A 21 -10.54 4.68 16.37
C ALA A 21 -10.03 6.07 16.80
N ASN A 22 -8.70 6.26 16.86
CA ASN A 22 -8.08 7.48 17.40
C ASN A 22 -7.82 8.58 16.38
N ILE A 23 -7.54 8.22 15.13
CA ILE A 23 -7.18 9.14 14.03
C ILE A 23 -7.94 8.78 12.76
N PRO A 24 -9.27 8.78 12.78
CA PRO A 24 -10.06 8.35 11.63
C PRO A 24 -9.80 9.17 10.37
N GLU A 25 -9.42 10.45 10.47
CA GLU A 25 -9.17 11.37 9.37
C GLU A 25 -7.92 11.05 8.53
N PHE A 26 -6.98 10.27 9.05
CA PHE A 26 -5.84 9.78 8.28
C PHE A 26 -6.27 8.59 7.43
N THR A 27 -6.65 8.84 6.16
CA THR A 27 -7.37 7.84 5.34
C THR A 27 -6.48 7.06 4.38
N VAL A 28 -5.30 7.59 4.02
CA VAL A 28 -4.34 6.97 3.10
C VAL A 28 -3.06 6.62 3.84
N LEU A 29 -2.97 5.37 4.30
CA LEU A 29 -1.94 4.91 5.23
C LEU A 29 -0.65 4.50 4.50
N ASN A 30 0.13 5.46 4.01
CA ASN A 30 1.43 5.21 3.42
C ASN A 30 2.41 6.38 3.65
N TYR A 31 3.66 6.22 3.24
CA TYR A 31 4.71 7.22 3.45
C TYR A 31 4.71 8.34 2.40
N GLY A 32 3.98 8.18 1.31
CA GLY A 32 3.89 9.19 0.25
C GLY A 32 5.01 9.12 -0.77
N PHE A 33 4.84 9.91 -1.83
CA PHE A 33 5.81 10.10 -2.91
C PHE A 33 5.89 11.58 -3.28
N SER A 34 7.10 12.05 -3.59
CA SER A 34 7.35 13.41 -4.10
C SER A 34 8.46 13.37 -5.14
N SER A 35 8.22 13.96 -6.29
CA SER A 35 9.23 14.17 -7.35
C SER A 35 9.73 15.61 -7.37
N GLU A 36 10.76 15.88 -8.17
CA GLU A 36 11.25 17.24 -8.38
C GLU A 36 11.64 17.41 -9.86
N PRO A 37 10.89 18.21 -10.62
CA PRO A 37 9.65 18.91 -10.22
C PRO A 37 8.50 17.95 -9.91
N GLU A 38 7.49 18.45 -9.17
CA GLU A 38 6.25 17.71 -8.99
C GLU A 38 5.47 17.67 -10.32
N ASN A 39 5.46 16.53 -10.96
CA ASN A 39 4.70 16.28 -12.19
C ASN A 39 3.46 15.46 -11.88
N THR A 40 2.31 16.11 -11.70
CA THR A 40 1.06 15.48 -11.27
C THR A 40 -0.14 16.36 -11.66
N LEU A 41 -1.29 15.69 -11.85
CA LEU A 41 -2.59 16.32 -11.97
C LEU A 41 -3.36 16.37 -10.64
N ILE A 42 -2.82 15.76 -9.57
CA ILE A 42 -3.42 15.84 -8.24
C ILE A 42 -3.23 17.27 -7.71
N SER A 43 -4.33 17.90 -7.25
CA SER A 43 -4.23 19.21 -6.61
C SER A 43 -3.41 19.13 -5.32
N ASN A 44 -2.50 20.08 -5.12
CA ASN A 44 -1.72 20.20 -3.89
C ASN A 44 -2.57 20.60 -2.67
N THR A 45 -3.83 20.93 -2.87
CA THR A 45 -4.82 21.19 -1.81
C THR A 45 -5.54 19.91 -1.36
N GLU A 46 -5.34 18.78 -2.05
CA GLU A 46 -5.91 17.50 -1.62
C GLU A 46 -5.34 17.11 -0.24
N PRO A 47 -6.20 16.78 0.72
CA PRO A 47 -5.73 16.18 1.96
C PRO A 47 -4.90 14.95 1.63
N GLU A 48 -3.80 14.73 2.33
CA GLU A 48 -2.94 13.56 2.07
C GLU A 48 -2.31 13.52 0.66
N PHE A 49 -2.08 14.71 0.06
CA PHE A 49 -1.53 14.87 -1.29
C PHE A 49 -0.37 13.91 -1.58
N TYR A 50 0.67 13.89 -0.75
CA TYR A 50 1.83 13.02 -0.97
C TYR A 50 1.49 11.53 -0.88
N CYS A 51 0.51 11.15 -0.05
CA CYS A 51 0.05 9.77 0.04
C CYS A 51 -0.66 9.32 -1.25
N LEU A 52 -1.48 10.20 -1.84
CA LEU A 52 -2.13 9.96 -3.14
C LEU A 52 -1.12 9.93 -4.30
N ARG A 53 -0.06 10.73 -4.22
CA ARG A 53 1.05 10.71 -5.17
C ARG A 53 1.75 9.35 -5.25
N LEU A 54 1.81 8.60 -4.14
CA LEU A 54 2.36 7.26 -4.16
C LEU A 54 1.48 6.29 -4.97
N TYR A 55 0.14 6.42 -4.88
CA TYR A 55 -0.79 5.67 -5.72
C TYR A 55 -0.61 6.03 -7.20
N GLU A 56 -0.55 7.33 -7.52
CA GLU A 56 -0.33 7.78 -8.89
C GLU A 56 0.97 7.22 -9.48
N HIS A 57 2.05 7.22 -8.71
CA HIS A 57 3.33 6.63 -9.13
C HIS A 57 3.22 5.12 -9.33
N ALA A 58 2.71 4.39 -8.34
CA ALA A 58 2.59 2.93 -8.37
C ALA A 58 1.71 2.42 -9.53
N LEU A 59 0.67 3.18 -9.89
CA LEU A 59 -0.29 2.84 -10.92
C LEU A 59 0.08 3.40 -12.31
N GLY A 60 1.05 4.31 -12.39
CA GLY A 60 1.41 5.01 -13.62
C GLY A 60 1.53 4.08 -14.84
N GLY A 61 0.82 4.41 -15.93
CA GLY A 61 0.77 3.59 -17.16
C GLY A 61 -0.05 2.30 -17.07
N THR A 62 -0.72 2.01 -15.94
CA THR A 62 -1.62 0.85 -15.82
C THR A 62 -3.04 1.23 -16.26
N ALA A 63 -3.59 0.49 -17.22
CA ALA A 63 -4.95 0.71 -17.71
C ALA A 63 -5.96 0.09 -16.73
N LEU A 64 -6.64 0.91 -15.93
CA LEU A 64 -7.62 0.46 -14.94
C LEU A 64 -9.08 0.71 -15.39
N ASN A 65 -9.33 1.61 -16.33
CA ASN A 65 -10.68 1.91 -16.83
C ASN A 65 -11.39 0.63 -17.31
N GLY A 66 -12.59 0.39 -16.81
CA GLY A 66 -13.38 -0.79 -17.14
C GLY A 66 -12.87 -2.12 -16.60
N ARG A 67 -11.86 -2.12 -15.73
CA ARG A 67 -11.22 -3.32 -15.18
C ARG A 67 -11.79 -3.71 -13.81
N HIS A 68 -11.57 -4.97 -13.44
CA HIS A 68 -11.80 -5.47 -12.09
C HIS A 68 -10.51 -5.37 -11.30
N VAL A 69 -10.53 -4.57 -10.25
CA VAL A 69 -9.36 -4.22 -9.44
C VAL A 69 -9.53 -4.72 -8.01
N LEU A 70 -8.50 -5.33 -7.45
CA LEU A 70 -8.41 -5.68 -6.04
C LEU A 70 -7.32 -4.84 -5.39
N GLU A 71 -7.66 -4.11 -4.34
CA GLU A 71 -6.68 -3.48 -3.45
C GLU A 71 -6.56 -4.29 -2.16
N VAL A 72 -5.36 -4.84 -1.91
CA VAL A 72 -5.08 -5.66 -0.72
C VAL A 72 -4.45 -4.77 0.34
N SER A 73 -5.00 -4.82 1.57
CA SER A 73 -4.69 -3.92 2.69
C SER A 73 -5.01 -2.46 2.35
N CYS A 74 -6.27 -2.22 1.96
CA CYS A 74 -6.77 -0.91 1.53
C CYS A 74 -6.89 0.11 2.68
N GLY A 75 -6.63 -0.29 3.91
CA GLY A 75 -6.76 0.54 5.08
C GLY A 75 -8.17 1.14 5.19
N ARG A 76 -8.24 2.45 5.34
CA ARG A 76 -9.50 3.21 5.52
C ARG A 76 -10.14 3.67 4.21
N GLY A 77 -9.70 3.10 3.09
CA GLY A 77 -10.28 3.26 1.77
C GLY A 77 -9.96 4.57 1.03
N GLY A 78 -9.08 5.42 1.57
CA GLY A 78 -8.72 6.69 0.90
C GLY A 78 -8.06 6.45 -0.46
N GLY A 79 -7.14 5.47 -0.55
CA GLY A 79 -6.50 5.05 -1.80
C GLY A 79 -7.49 4.47 -2.79
N ALA A 80 -8.35 3.53 -2.36
CA ALA A 80 -9.40 2.94 -3.19
C ALA A 80 -10.34 4.00 -3.78
N ASN A 81 -10.78 4.95 -2.95
CA ASN A 81 -11.63 6.05 -3.42
C ASN A 81 -10.90 6.95 -4.44
N PHE A 82 -9.61 7.21 -4.25
CA PHE A 82 -8.80 7.92 -5.24
C PHE A 82 -8.69 7.14 -6.54
N VAL A 83 -8.41 5.83 -6.49
CA VAL A 83 -8.33 4.96 -7.67
C VAL A 83 -9.66 4.95 -8.42
N GLN A 84 -10.78 4.79 -7.72
CA GLN A 84 -12.11 4.80 -8.35
C GLN A 84 -12.41 6.13 -9.06
N ARG A 85 -12.14 7.25 -8.38
CA ARG A 85 -12.41 8.60 -8.90
C ARG A 85 -11.55 8.94 -10.12
N THR A 86 -10.27 8.52 -10.08
CA THR A 86 -9.27 8.94 -11.07
C THR A 86 -9.20 8.01 -12.27
N TYR A 87 -9.32 6.70 -12.06
CA TYR A 87 -9.08 5.69 -13.09
C TYR A 87 -10.33 4.94 -13.54
N ALA A 88 -11.46 5.13 -12.86
CA ALA A 88 -12.78 4.59 -13.20
C ALA A 88 -12.77 3.07 -13.53
N PRO A 89 -12.24 2.20 -12.68
CA PRO A 89 -12.39 0.76 -12.84
C PRO A 89 -13.89 0.39 -12.82
N GLN A 90 -14.25 -0.70 -13.51
CA GLN A 90 -15.64 -1.19 -13.51
C GLN A 90 -16.04 -1.71 -12.13
N ARG A 91 -15.10 -2.36 -11.43
CA ARG A 91 -15.26 -2.84 -10.07
C ARG A 91 -13.94 -2.70 -9.32
N LEU A 92 -14.00 -2.12 -8.13
CA LEU A 92 -12.88 -2.06 -7.20
C LEU A 92 -13.28 -2.71 -5.88
N VAL A 93 -12.55 -3.72 -5.47
CA VAL A 93 -12.71 -4.35 -4.15
C VAL A 93 -11.49 -3.99 -3.31
N GLY A 94 -11.71 -3.37 -2.15
CA GLY A 94 -10.67 -3.15 -1.15
C GLY A 94 -10.84 -4.15 -0.01
N ILE A 95 -9.76 -4.82 0.39
CA ILE A 95 -9.76 -5.66 1.59
C ILE A 95 -8.76 -5.16 2.61
N ASP A 96 -9.10 -5.33 3.89
CA ASP A 96 -8.18 -5.07 5.01
C ASP A 96 -8.45 -6.06 6.16
N LEU A 97 -7.41 -6.38 6.93
CA LEU A 97 -7.52 -7.31 8.05
C LEU A 97 -8.24 -6.67 9.25
N SER A 98 -8.20 -5.33 9.38
CA SER A 98 -8.82 -4.56 10.46
C SER A 98 -10.31 -4.30 10.17
N PRO A 99 -11.24 -4.82 11.01
CA PRO A 99 -12.66 -4.50 10.90
C PRO A 99 -12.95 -3.00 11.04
N GLU A 100 -12.18 -2.28 11.88
CA GLU A 100 -12.36 -0.84 12.08
C GLU A 100 -11.92 -0.02 10.86
N ASN A 101 -10.83 -0.40 10.20
CA ASN A 101 -10.45 0.19 8.91
C ASN A 101 -11.56 0.01 7.89
N ILE A 102 -12.13 -1.20 7.76
CA ILE A 102 -13.22 -1.49 6.83
C ILE A 102 -14.50 -0.75 7.20
N ARG A 103 -14.82 -0.63 8.47
CA ARG A 103 -15.96 0.19 8.93
C ARG A 103 -15.82 1.65 8.46
N LEU A 104 -14.63 2.23 8.64
CA LEU A 104 -14.33 3.59 8.19
C LEU A 104 -14.35 3.70 6.65
N ALA A 105 -13.77 2.73 5.94
CA ALA A 105 -13.76 2.69 4.48
C ALA A 105 -15.20 2.68 3.93
N ARG A 106 -16.07 1.83 4.47
CA ARG A 106 -17.50 1.75 4.09
C ARG A 106 -18.25 3.05 4.38
N SER A 107 -17.97 3.72 5.50
CA SER A 107 -18.63 4.99 5.83
C SER A 107 -18.25 6.14 4.87
N ARG A 108 -17.17 5.98 4.11
CA ARG A 108 -16.65 6.95 3.12
C ARG A 108 -16.83 6.50 1.68
N ALA A 109 -17.33 5.28 1.47
CA ALA A 109 -17.61 4.74 0.13
C ALA A 109 -18.79 5.49 -0.47
N ALA A 110 -18.51 6.58 -1.17
CA ALA A 110 -19.53 7.40 -1.84
C ALA A 110 -19.62 7.11 -3.34
N LEU A 111 -18.77 6.22 -3.89
CA LEU A 111 -18.64 6.00 -5.32
C LEU A 111 -19.20 4.63 -5.73
N PRO A 112 -20.00 4.56 -6.80
CA PRO A 112 -20.44 3.30 -7.38
C PRO A 112 -19.24 2.44 -7.81
N GLY A 113 -19.39 1.12 -7.69
CA GLY A 113 -18.38 0.17 -8.12
C GLY A 113 -17.25 -0.11 -7.10
N VAL A 114 -17.29 0.52 -5.91
CA VAL A 114 -16.37 0.25 -4.81
C VAL A 114 -17.02 -0.60 -3.75
N GLU A 115 -16.33 -1.66 -3.34
CA GLU A 115 -16.74 -2.56 -2.26
C GLU A 115 -15.60 -2.73 -1.27
N PHE A 116 -15.88 -2.74 0.04
CA PHE A 116 -14.89 -2.96 1.08
C PHE A 116 -15.24 -4.19 1.93
N LEU A 117 -14.29 -5.12 2.08
CA LEU A 117 -14.47 -6.38 2.78
C LEU A 117 -13.36 -6.59 3.82
N ILE A 118 -13.69 -7.23 4.93
CA ILE A 118 -12.67 -7.76 5.83
C ILE A 118 -12.03 -8.97 5.15
N GLY A 119 -10.69 -9.00 5.10
CA GLY A 119 -9.98 -10.10 4.44
C GLY A 119 -8.52 -10.19 4.84
N ASN A 120 -7.96 -11.39 4.74
CA ASN A 120 -6.55 -11.67 4.98
C ASN A 120 -5.82 -11.75 3.64
N ALA A 121 -4.75 -10.96 3.49
CA ALA A 121 -3.89 -10.95 2.30
C ALA A 121 -3.29 -12.32 1.97
N GLU A 122 -2.97 -13.10 3.01
CA GLU A 122 -2.35 -14.42 2.88
C GLU A 122 -3.36 -15.54 2.57
N ARG A 123 -4.65 -15.22 2.52
CA ARG A 123 -5.75 -16.11 2.15
C ARG A 123 -6.89 -15.29 1.55
N LEU A 124 -6.80 -14.98 0.27
CA LEU A 124 -7.80 -14.21 -0.45
C LEU A 124 -9.04 -15.05 -0.74
N GLU A 125 -10.18 -14.65 -0.20
CA GLU A 125 -11.46 -15.36 -0.38
C GLU A 125 -12.14 -15.00 -1.71
N PHE A 126 -11.37 -15.07 -2.79
CA PHE A 126 -11.82 -14.83 -4.16
C PHE A 126 -11.48 -16.02 -5.05
N ALA A 127 -12.28 -16.24 -6.08
CA ALA A 127 -12.01 -17.26 -7.09
C ALA A 127 -10.71 -16.94 -7.86
N ASP A 128 -10.09 -17.96 -8.39
CA ASP A 128 -8.95 -17.82 -9.29
C ASP A 128 -9.32 -16.93 -10.48
N GLN A 129 -8.38 -16.11 -10.93
CA GLN A 129 -8.51 -15.32 -12.16
C GLN A 129 -9.73 -14.38 -12.15
N SER A 130 -10.06 -13.78 -11.00
CA SER A 130 -11.22 -12.90 -10.84
C SER A 130 -10.90 -11.41 -11.06
N PHE A 131 -9.62 -11.02 -11.04
CA PHE A 131 -9.19 -9.63 -11.18
C PHE A 131 -8.24 -9.42 -12.35
N ASP A 132 -8.31 -8.23 -12.95
CA ASP A 132 -7.39 -7.77 -13.99
C ASP A 132 -6.14 -7.10 -13.39
N THR A 133 -6.32 -6.48 -12.21
CA THR A 133 -5.24 -5.80 -11.49
C THR A 133 -5.35 -6.06 -10.00
N VAL A 134 -4.20 -6.31 -9.36
CA VAL A 134 -4.04 -6.30 -7.91
C VAL A 134 -3.15 -5.12 -7.54
N ILE A 135 -3.50 -4.41 -6.47
CA ILE A 135 -2.76 -3.28 -5.91
C ILE A 135 -2.40 -3.63 -4.46
N ASN A 136 -1.13 -3.40 -4.08
CA ASN A 136 -0.70 -3.45 -2.69
C ASN A 136 0.34 -2.35 -2.45
N ILE A 137 0.06 -1.44 -1.52
CA ILE A 137 0.89 -0.27 -1.26
C ILE A 137 1.18 -0.13 0.24
N GLY A 138 2.44 -0.29 0.61
CA GLY A 138 2.94 -0.01 1.96
C GLY A 138 2.41 -0.93 3.06
N ALA A 139 2.18 -2.21 2.77
CA ALA A 139 1.53 -3.10 3.72
C ALA A 139 2.21 -4.47 3.91
N SER A 140 2.80 -5.04 2.88
CA SER A 140 3.24 -6.44 2.93
C SER A 140 4.42 -6.69 3.86
N HIS A 141 5.18 -5.65 4.21
CA HIS A 141 6.23 -5.73 5.23
C HIS A 141 5.69 -6.09 6.63
N LEU A 142 4.36 -5.99 6.83
CA LEU A 142 3.65 -6.35 8.06
C LEU A 142 3.06 -7.77 8.04
N TYR A 143 3.06 -8.46 6.89
CA TYR A 143 2.47 -9.79 6.76
C TYR A 143 3.35 -10.85 7.42
N ASP A 144 2.72 -11.88 7.96
CA ASP A 144 3.43 -13.02 8.57
C ASP A 144 4.13 -13.84 7.48
N ASP A 145 3.46 -14.07 6.35
CA ASP A 145 3.96 -14.80 5.19
C ASP A 145 3.75 -14.01 3.88
N ARG A 146 4.75 -13.18 3.54
CA ARG A 146 4.75 -12.38 2.31
C ARG A 146 4.75 -13.24 1.04
N THR A 147 5.43 -14.36 1.06
CA THR A 147 5.48 -15.29 -0.09
C THR A 147 4.12 -15.91 -0.37
N ARG A 148 3.40 -16.26 0.67
CA ARG A 148 2.02 -16.72 0.54
C ARG A 148 1.10 -15.67 -0.04
N PHE A 149 1.24 -14.41 0.39
CA PHE A 149 0.51 -13.31 -0.22
C PHE A 149 0.82 -13.15 -1.71
N PHE A 150 2.07 -13.27 -2.14
CA PHE A 150 2.42 -13.19 -3.56
C PHE A 150 1.79 -14.32 -4.38
N ALA A 151 1.76 -15.54 -3.84
CA ALA A 151 1.08 -16.66 -4.48
C ALA A 151 -0.44 -16.41 -4.61
N GLU A 152 -1.09 -15.87 -3.59
CA GLU A 152 -2.50 -15.52 -3.60
C GLU A 152 -2.80 -14.37 -4.60
N ALA A 153 -1.97 -13.32 -4.61
CA ALA A 153 -2.09 -12.23 -5.59
C ALA A 153 -2.02 -12.76 -7.02
N LYS A 154 -1.06 -13.68 -7.28
CA LYS A 154 -0.97 -14.32 -8.60
C LYS A 154 -2.19 -15.19 -8.91
N ARG A 155 -2.68 -15.97 -7.94
CA ARG A 155 -3.84 -16.86 -8.12
C ARG A 155 -5.08 -16.09 -8.55
N VAL A 156 -5.39 -14.98 -7.87
CA VAL A 156 -6.60 -14.19 -8.16
C VAL A 156 -6.49 -13.31 -9.40
N LEU A 157 -5.30 -13.00 -9.88
CA LEU A 157 -5.10 -12.30 -11.14
C LEU A 157 -5.47 -13.18 -12.34
N ARG A 158 -6.05 -12.60 -13.37
CA ARG A 158 -6.21 -13.21 -14.69
C ARG A 158 -4.85 -13.40 -15.38
N PRO A 159 -4.69 -14.38 -16.27
CA PRO A 159 -3.52 -14.43 -17.16
C PRO A 159 -3.34 -13.10 -17.90
N GLY A 160 -2.11 -12.56 -17.89
CA GLY A 160 -1.81 -11.23 -18.41
C GLY A 160 -2.18 -10.06 -17.49
N GLY A 161 -2.79 -10.33 -16.33
CA GLY A 161 -3.16 -9.31 -15.34
C GLY A 161 -1.93 -8.69 -14.67
N THR A 162 -2.13 -7.48 -14.15
CA THR A 162 -1.04 -6.64 -13.58
C THR A 162 -1.07 -6.66 -12.05
N PHE A 163 0.10 -6.78 -11.43
CA PHE A 163 0.30 -6.55 -10.01
C PHE A 163 1.12 -5.27 -9.82
N CYS A 164 0.50 -4.23 -9.25
CA CYS A 164 1.14 -2.99 -8.83
C CYS A 164 1.51 -3.14 -7.35
N TYR A 165 2.79 -3.35 -7.08
CA TYR A 165 3.30 -3.61 -5.74
C TYR A 165 4.33 -2.55 -5.36
N THR A 166 4.08 -1.87 -4.25
CA THR A 166 4.98 -0.80 -3.77
C THR A 166 5.11 -0.88 -2.27
N ASP A 167 6.32 -1.15 -1.77
CA ASP A 167 6.53 -1.34 -0.33
C ASP A 167 7.95 -0.96 0.12
N GLY A 168 8.08 -0.75 1.43
CA GLY A 168 9.35 -0.60 2.12
C GLY A 168 9.92 -1.93 2.57
N CYS A 169 11.24 -2.04 2.55
CA CYS A 169 11.98 -3.19 3.06
C CYS A 169 13.23 -2.75 3.82
N TRP A 170 13.80 -3.63 4.61
CA TRP A 170 15.15 -3.43 5.12
C TRP A 170 16.15 -3.38 3.96
N ALA A 171 17.23 -2.63 4.12
CA ALA A 171 18.19 -2.40 3.03
C ALA A 171 18.79 -3.70 2.44
N ASP A 172 18.79 -4.77 3.22
CA ASP A 172 19.27 -6.11 2.88
C ASP A 172 18.15 -7.12 2.53
N ASP A 173 16.88 -6.67 2.41
CA ASP A 173 15.70 -7.52 2.18
C ASP A 173 14.92 -7.05 0.94
N ASP A 174 15.49 -7.27 -0.24
CA ASP A 174 14.81 -7.00 -1.51
C ASP A 174 13.89 -8.18 -1.87
N CYS A 175 12.58 -7.92 -1.92
CA CYS A 175 11.58 -8.93 -2.21
C CYS A 175 11.40 -9.24 -3.71
N THR A 176 12.27 -8.71 -4.57
CA THR A 176 12.14 -8.91 -6.03
C THR A 176 12.28 -10.38 -6.41
N GLU A 177 13.21 -11.10 -5.77
CA GLU A 177 13.36 -12.55 -6.01
C GLU A 177 12.14 -13.34 -5.58
N ASP A 178 11.56 -13.03 -4.40
CA ASP A 178 10.32 -13.67 -3.93
C ASP A 178 9.15 -13.47 -4.91
N LEU A 179 9.06 -12.30 -5.56
CA LEU A 179 8.06 -12.01 -6.58
C LEU A 179 8.28 -12.82 -7.86
N LEU A 180 9.54 -12.98 -8.29
CA LEU A 180 9.90 -13.80 -9.44
C LEU A 180 9.68 -15.29 -9.16
N ASP A 181 10.02 -15.76 -7.97
CA ASP A 181 9.80 -17.15 -7.52
C ASP A 181 8.29 -17.48 -7.40
N ALA A 182 7.47 -16.50 -7.02
CA ALA A 182 6.01 -16.63 -7.12
C ALA A 182 5.53 -16.75 -8.58
N GLY A 183 6.42 -16.56 -9.57
CA GLY A 183 6.20 -16.72 -10.99
C GLY A 183 5.54 -15.53 -11.65
N PHE A 184 5.80 -14.31 -11.19
CA PHE A 184 5.50 -13.09 -11.91
C PHE A 184 6.59 -12.76 -12.93
N GLU A 185 6.20 -12.04 -13.99
CA GLU A 185 7.13 -11.36 -14.88
C GLU A 185 7.34 -9.94 -14.39
N LEU A 186 8.58 -9.50 -14.21
CA LEU A 186 8.91 -8.13 -13.86
C LEU A 186 8.83 -7.24 -15.10
N LEU A 187 7.93 -6.25 -15.09
CA LEU A 187 7.79 -5.26 -16.15
C LEU A 187 8.59 -3.99 -15.84
N ASP A 188 8.58 -3.56 -14.57
CA ASP A 188 9.34 -2.40 -14.09
C ASP A 188 9.68 -2.57 -12.61
N ARG A 189 10.84 -2.03 -12.22
CA ARG A 189 11.27 -1.91 -10.83
C ARG A 189 12.01 -0.60 -10.63
N THR A 190 11.50 0.23 -9.77
CA THR A 190 12.10 1.51 -9.44
C THR A 190 12.34 1.64 -7.94
N GLU A 191 13.56 1.98 -7.54
CA GLU A 191 13.81 2.40 -6.16
C GLU A 191 13.37 3.85 -5.98
N ILE A 192 12.45 4.07 -5.03
CA ILE A 192 11.84 5.37 -4.75
C ILE A 192 12.13 5.89 -3.35
N THR A 193 13.16 5.36 -2.68
CA THR A 193 13.54 5.75 -1.31
C THR A 193 13.73 7.27 -1.17
N ALA A 194 14.43 7.90 -2.10
CA ALA A 194 14.65 9.34 -2.08
C ALA A 194 13.34 10.14 -2.25
N ASN A 195 12.41 9.64 -3.05
CA ASN A 195 11.10 10.26 -3.27
C ASN A 195 10.21 10.15 -2.02
N VAL A 196 10.22 9.00 -1.36
CA VAL A 196 9.51 8.77 -0.10
C VAL A 196 10.08 9.67 1.00
N LEU A 197 11.40 9.73 1.15
CA LEU A 197 12.05 10.58 2.15
C LEU A 197 11.73 12.06 1.91
N ARG A 198 11.69 12.51 0.64
CA ARG A 198 11.27 13.87 0.29
C ARG A 198 9.81 14.14 0.66
N ALA A 199 8.92 13.20 0.39
CA ALA A 199 7.50 13.30 0.77
C ALA A 199 7.34 13.40 2.29
N LEU A 200 8.02 12.56 3.05
CA LEU A 200 8.01 12.58 4.52
C LEU A 200 8.51 13.93 5.06
N ARG A 201 9.57 14.51 4.49
CA ARG A 201 10.06 15.84 4.89
C ARG A 201 9.02 16.94 4.64
N ARG A 202 8.37 16.92 3.48
CA ARG A 202 7.35 17.91 3.09
C ARG A 202 6.05 17.79 3.86
N ASP A 203 5.69 16.55 4.26
CA ASP A 203 4.42 16.23 4.91
C ASP A 203 4.52 16.12 6.45
N SER A 204 5.72 16.23 7.01
CA SER A 204 6.00 15.97 8.43
C SER A 204 5.14 16.80 9.38
N ALA A 205 5.00 18.10 9.09
CA ALA A 205 4.21 19.00 9.94
C ALA A 205 2.73 18.61 9.99
N ARG A 206 2.13 18.30 8.82
CA ARG A 206 0.74 17.84 8.74
C ARG A 206 0.56 16.50 9.52
N ARG A 207 1.47 15.56 9.32
CA ARG A 207 1.45 14.27 10.03
C ARG A 207 1.55 14.44 11.54
N ALA A 208 2.47 15.30 12.01
CA ALA A 208 2.61 15.58 13.44
C ALA A 208 1.33 16.17 14.03
N ALA A 209 0.72 17.16 13.35
CA ALA A 209 -0.50 17.80 13.79
C ALA A 209 -1.69 16.83 13.95
N LEU A 210 -1.77 15.76 13.13
CA LEU A 210 -2.82 14.74 13.28
C LEU A 210 -2.79 14.03 14.64
N PHE A 211 -1.61 13.93 15.26
CA PHE A 211 -1.43 13.20 16.51
C PHE A 211 -1.37 14.11 17.73
N ASP A 212 -1.06 15.41 17.55
CA ASP A 212 -0.86 16.35 18.67
C ASP A 212 -2.12 16.53 19.52
N GLY A 213 -3.30 16.35 18.94
CA GLY A 213 -4.59 16.40 19.64
C GLY A 213 -4.93 15.18 20.49
N LEU A 214 -4.17 14.09 20.39
CA LEU A 214 -4.45 12.86 21.15
C LEU A 214 -4.10 13.06 22.63
N PRO A 215 -4.99 12.64 23.57
CA PRO A 215 -4.77 12.83 25.02
C PRO A 215 -3.62 11.96 25.54
N ASP A 216 -3.45 10.75 25.00
CA ASP A 216 -2.41 9.81 25.44
C ASP A 216 -1.06 10.14 24.77
N SER A 217 -0.08 10.53 25.58
CA SER A 217 1.25 10.90 25.11
C SER A 217 2.04 9.72 24.50
N LYS A 218 1.88 8.51 25.05
CA LYS A 218 2.55 7.31 24.53
C LYS A 218 2.01 6.96 23.15
N LEU A 219 0.70 7.06 22.98
CA LEU A 219 0.03 6.80 21.72
C LEU A 219 0.43 7.83 20.65
N ARG A 220 0.55 9.13 21.03
CA ARG A 220 1.09 10.17 20.15
C ARG A 220 2.48 9.82 19.63
N GLU A 221 3.38 9.45 20.53
CA GLU A 221 4.76 9.08 20.17
C GLU A 221 4.79 7.85 19.25
N GLU A 222 4.00 6.82 19.59
CA GLU A 222 3.89 5.61 18.78
C GLU A 222 3.42 5.92 17.36
N TYR A 223 2.38 6.75 17.19
CA TYR A 223 1.87 7.11 15.88
C TYR A 223 2.85 8.01 15.09
N LYS A 224 3.54 8.94 15.73
CA LYS A 224 4.58 9.74 15.10
C LYS A 224 5.75 8.87 14.63
N HIS A 225 6.11 7.84 15.40
CA HIS A 225 7.11 6.87 14.99
C HIS A 225 6.70 6.12 13.73
N TRP A 226 5.47 5.61 13.71
CA TRP A 226 4.96 4.85 12.58
C TRP A 226 4.73 5.70 11.34
N ALA A 227 4.20 6.91 11.49
CA ALA A 227 3.86 7.79 10.38
C ALA A 227 5.09 8.44 9.70
N GLY A 228 6.29 8.19 10.17
CA GLY A 228 7.51 8.75 9.57
C GLY A 228 7.68 10.26 9.77
N VAL A 229 7.22 10.80 10.92
CA VAL A 229 7.44 12.20 11.29
C VAL A 229 8.94 12.44 11.53
N ILE A 230 9.46 13.60 11.09
CA ILE A 230 10.88 13.99 11.30
C ILE A 230 11.22 13.91 12.79
N GLY A 231 12.40 13.34 13.09
CA GLY A 231 12.88 13.13 14.45
C GLY A 231 12.41 11.81 15.07
N TYR A 232 11.54 11.06 14.39
CA TYR A 232 11.03 9.78 14.87
C TYR A 232 11.63 8.58 14.12
N ARG A 233 11.52 7.39 14.71
CA ARG A 233 12.27 6.18 14.31
C ARG A 233 12.11 5.79 12.83
N ALA A 234 10.87 5.79 12.28
CA ALA A 234 10.69 5.40 10.88
C ALA A 234 11.39 6.36 9.93
N PHE A 235 11.28 7.69 10.17
CA PHE A 235 11.99 8.70 9.38
C PHE A 235 13.51 8.53 9.48
N ALA A 236 14.05 8.35 10.70
CA ALA A 236 15.48 8.17 10.94
C ALA A 236 16.06 6.94 10.22
N ARG A 237 15.30 5.83 10.11
CA ARG A 237 15.69 4.64 9.35
C ARG A 237 15.83 4.90 7.86
N PHE A 238 14.91 5.65 7.27
CA PHE A 238 15.03 6.07 5.87
C PHE A 238 16.25 6.96 5.66
N GLU A 239 16.46 7.94 6.54
CA GLU A 239 17.58 8.89 6.46
C GLU A 239 18.94 8.20 6.63
N ALA A 240 19.01 7.17 7.46
CA ALA A 240 20.19 6.33 7.66
C ALA A 240 20.40 5.26 6.58
N GLY A 241 19.51 5.14 5.59
CA GLY A 241 19.58 4.12 4.54
C GLY A 241 19.29 2.70 5.03
N GLN A 242 18.74 2.53 6.23
CA GLN A 242 18.37 1.23 6.80
C GLN A 242 17.07 0.67 6.20
N THR A 243 16.23 1.55 5.66
CA THR A 243 14.98 1.20 4.96
C THR A 243 15.05 1.74 3.54
N ARG A 244 14.71 0.89 2.58
CA ARG A 244 14.56 1.23 1.17
C ARG A 244 13.10 1.07 0.76
N TYR A 245 12.69 1.73 -0.29
CA TYR A 245 11.34 1.66 -0.81
C TYR A 245 11.36 1.41 -2.31
N PHE A 246 10.61 0.40 -2.75
CA PHE A 246 10.55 -0.01 -4.14
C PHE A 246 9.13 0.02 -4.68
N SER A 247 9.01 0.38 -5.94
CA SER A 247 7.80 0.22 -6.73
C SER A 247 8.06 -0.82 -7.81
N HIS A 248 7.22 -1.84 -7.87
CA HIS A 248 7.27 -2.92 -8.85
C HIS A 248 6.00 -2.93 -9.66
N LYS A 249 6.15 -3.08 -10.95
CA LYS A 249 5.07 -3.44 -11.85
C LYS A 249 5.34 -4.83 -12.39
N LEU A 250 4.41 -5.74 -12.14
CA LEU A 250 4.56 -7.16 -12.45
C LEU A 250 3.36 -7.62 -13.28
N ARG A 251 3.57 -8.67 -14.05
CA ARG A 251 2.52 -9.31 -14.84
C ARG A 251 2.40 -10.78 -14.44
N ARG A 252 1.18 -11.26 -14.26
CA ARG A 252 0.94 -12.70 -14.30
C ARG A 252 1.14 -13.17 -15.75
N PRO A 253 2.04 -14.12 -16.04
CA PRO A 253 2.21 -14.65 -17.39
C PRO A 253 0.88 -15.11 -17.99
N ALA A 254 0.70 -14.87 -19.28
CA ALA A 254 -0.38 -15.54 -20.02
C ALA A 254 -0.16 -17.05 -19.94
N ALA A 255 -1.21 -17.84 -19.77
CA ALA A 255 -1.08 -19.29 -19.76
C ALA A 255 -0.34 -19.72 -21.04
N ASP A 256 0.72 -20.52 -20.87
CA ASP A 256 1.51 -21.06 -21.98
C ASP A 256 0.57 -21.76 -22.97
N THR A 257 0.47 -21.24 -24.19
CA THR A 257 -0.19 -21.92 -25.32
C THR A 257 0.63 -23.12 -25.80
N ALA A 258 1.78 -23.39 -25.17
CA ALA A 258 2.71 -24.46 -25.55
C ALA A 258 2.33 -25.87 -25.00
N ALA A 259 1.31 -26.00 -24.15
CA ALA A 259 0.89 -27.31 -23.60
C ALA A 259 -0.18 -28.04 -24.44
N ARG A 260 -0.42 -27.63 -25.68
CA ARG A 260 -1.28 -28.33 -26.66
C ARG A 260 -0.52 -28.65 -27.93
N ARG A 261 0.53 -29.45 -27.82
CA ARG A 261 1.06 -30.23 -28.96
C ARG A 261 1.40 -31.64 -28.52
#